data_0f8b7c0a03e88da995590548860bc12b
#
_entry.id   0f8b7c0a03e88da995590548860bc12b
#
_cell.length_a   1.000
_cell.length_b   1.000
_cell.length_c   1.000
_cell.angle_alpha   90.00
_cell.angle_beta   90.00
_cell.angle_gamma   90.00
#
_symmetry.space_group_name_H-M   'P 1'
#
loop_
_entity.id
_entity.type
_entity.pdbx_description
1 polymer ?
#
loop_
_entity_poly.entity_id
_entity_poly.type
_entity_poly.pdbx_seq_one_letter_code
_entity_poly.pdbx_strand_id
1 'polypeptide(L)'
;VYVITGHGESSLDSSFQSALEKMNIAVEELTLLQQDAVPDDAEAIIINGPTADFSADDAAKISTYLAGGGKALITTAYNKTADTPNFDSVLAAYDISVTSGMVMDSDNTHYYQYPFYLLPDVKSATQTSKVDKYVFLPYAQALSNTGEHPDTLEWTDLLASSDSAYIKTDVANIRSVEKETTDQSGQFTLAANVTDNETGADITIVGSSLVFTKDADSVVAGQNLALFKGIFSGTSAAESAVSIDAKQYTYSNLSVNQSVAIMSETLLVMVLPIVLIIAGIVIWYRRRRA
;
A
#
# COMPACT_ATOMS: atom_id res chain seq x y z
N VAL A 1 11.65 -1.08 16.64
CA VAL A 1 11.70 -1.07 15.18
C VAL A 1 12.36 0.23 14.72
N TYR A 2 13.33 0.13 13.82
CA TYR A 2 14.05 1.28 13.29
C TYR A 2 13.62 1.60 11.85
N VAL A 3 13.26 2.86 11.60
CA VAL A 3 12.95 3.36 10.26
C VAL A 3 14.24 3.95 9.68
N ILE A 4 14.74 3.35 8.60
CA ILE A 4 15.97 3.78 7.95
C ILE A 4 15.73 5.11 7.22
N THR A 5 16.71 6.01 7.33
CA THR A 5 16.70 7.35 6.72
C THR A 5 18.08 7.71 6.17
N GLY A 6 18.13 8.57 5.14
CA GLY A 6 19.37 9.09 4.57
C GLY A 6 19.52 8.85 3.06
N HIS A 7 18.67 8.02 2.44
CA HIS A 7 18.73 7.66 1.01
C HIS A 7 17.47 8.06 0.27
N GLY A 8 16.77 9.09 0.76
CA GLY A 8 15.53 9.60 0.15
C GLY A 8 14.29 8.75 0.45
N GLU A 9 14.34 7.97 1.51
CA GLU A 9 13.20 7.22 2.01
C GLU A 9 12.07 8.15 2.44
N SER A 10 10.84 7.70 2.29
CA SER A 10 9.67 8.37 2.84
C SER A 10 9.54 8.08 4.34
N SER A 11 9.20 9.08 5.14
CA SER A 11 8.90 8.87 6.55
C SER A 11 7.67 7.94 6.71
N LEU A 12 7.65 7.16 7.79
CA LEU A 12 6.48 6.35 8.13
C LEU A 12 5.32 7.27 8.52
N ASP A 13 4.15 7.07 7.92
CA ASP A 13 2.95 7.84 8.25
C ASP A 13 2.56 7.64 9.72
N SER A 14 2.14 8.72 10.36
CA SER A 14 1.83 8.76 11.80
C SER A 14 0.75 7.75 12.22
N SER A 15 -0.17 7.39 11.32
CA SER A 15 -1.21 6.39 11.60
C SER A 15 -0.61 4.98 11.69
N PHE A 16 0.41 4.68 10.88
CA PHE A 16 1.15 3.41 10.88
C PHE A 16 2.13 3.34 12.04
N GLN A 17 2.82 4.46 12.35
CA GLN A 17 3.63 4.55 13.55
C GLN A 17 2.80 4.30 14.81
N SER A 18 1.64 4.97 14.95
CA SER A 18 0.73 4.76 16.08
C SER A 18 0.18 3.33 16.16
N ALA A 19 0.11 2.62 15.03
CA ALA A 19 -0.29 1.21 15.04
C ALA A 19 0.77 0.31 15.67
N LEU A 20 2.07 0.55 15.38
CA LEU A 20 3.18 -0.16 16.03
C LEU A 20 3.23 0.14 17.53
N GLU A 21 3.09 1.41 17.92
CA GLU A 21 3.05 1.82 19.32
C GLU A 21 1.92 1.12 20.10
N LYS A 22 0.73 0.96 19.49
CA LYS A 22 -0.39 0.20 20.08
C LYS A 22 -0.12 -1.31 20.17
N MET A 23 0.78 -1.83 19.35
CA MET A 23 1.28 -3.19 19.44
C MET A 23 2.45 -3.31 20.44
N ASN A 24 2.73 -2.25 21.21
CA ASN A 24 3.85 -2.14 22.15
C ASN A 24 5.24 -2.20 21.47
N ILE A 25 5.32 -1.79 20.22
CA ILE A 25 6.54 -1.72 19.43
C ILE A 25 7.00 -0.26 19.39
N ALA A 26 8.18 0.04 19.97
CA ALA A 26 8.80 1.35 19.85
C ALA A 26 9.30 1.58 18.42
N VAL A 27 9.16 2.81 17.93
CA VAL A 27 9.59 3.20 16.58
C VAL A 27 10.59 4.35 16.69
N GLU A 28 11.78 4.16 16.12
CA GLU A 28 12.84 5.15 16.10
C GLU A 28 13.40 5.34 14.68
N GLU A 29 13.86 6.53 14.33
CA GLU A 29 14.55 6.77 13.08
C GLU A 29 16.04 6.41 13.22
N LEU A 30 16.60 5.79 12.18
CA LEU A 30 18.00 5.38 12.13
C LEU A 30 18.66 5.88 10.85
N THR A 31 19.64 6.77 11.01
CA THR A 31 20.51 7.20 9.92
C THR A 31 21.80 6.38 9.95
N LEU A 32 21.93 5.43 9.03
CA LEU A 32 23.05 4.47 9.00
C LEU A 32 24.43 5.14 8.88
N LEU A 33 24.51 6.27 8.19
CA LEU A 33 25.76 7.04 8.08
C LEU A 33 26.32 7.46 9.43
N GLN A 34 25.50 7.55 10.48
CA GLN A 34 25.90 8.00 11.83
C GLN A 34 26.12 6.84 12.81
N GLN A 35 25.96 5.60 12.35
CA GLN A 35 26.06 4.41 13.17
C GLN A 35 27.06 3.43 12.58
N ASP A 36 27.72 2.66 13.42
CA ASP A 36 28.65 1.61 12.99
C ASP A 36 27.93 0.36 12.51
N ALA A 37 26.71 0.11 13.01
CA ALA A 37 25.85 -1.02 12.66
C ALA A 37 24.37 -0.70 12.93
N VAL A 38 23.47 -1.55 12.47
CA VAL A 38 22.08 -1.58 12.98
C VAL A 38 22.12 -1.98 14.46
N PRO A 39 21.41 -1.28 15.36
CA PRO A 39 21.44 -1.58 16.79
C PRO A 39 21.03 -3.02 17.12
N ASP A 40 21.68 -3.63 18.12
CA ASP A 40 21.43 -5.02 18.53
C ASP A 40 20.01 -5.27 19.08
N ASP A 41 19.32 -4.20 19.52
CA ASP A 41 17.93 -4.25 19.98
C ASP A 41 16.89 -4.09 18.86
N ALA A 42 17.33 -4.02 17.60
CA ALA A 42 16.45 -3.93 16.44
C ALA A 42 15.72 -5.24 16.20
N GLU A 43 14.46 -5.33 16.59
CA GLU A 43 13.59 -6.47 16.24
C GLU A 43 13.21 -6.48 14.74
N ALA A 44 13.14 -5.31 14.12
CA ALA A 44 12.94 -5.16 12.67
C ALA A 44 13.42 -3.78 12.20
N ILE A 45 13.72 -3.68 10.90
CA ILE A 45 13.97 -2.41 10.22
C ILE A 45 12.89 -2.14 9.16
N ILE A 46 12.61 -0.87 8.90
CA ILE A 46 11.73 -0.43 7.82
C ILE A 46 12.56 0.42 6.86
N ILE A 47 12.60 0.02 5.58
CA ILE A 47 13.19 0.77 4.48
C ILE A 47 12.06 1.20 3.55
N ASN A 48 11.63 2.46 3.64
CA ASN A 48 10.41 2.92 2.99
C ASN A 48 10.67 3.67 1.68
N GLY A 49 10.89 2.92 0.61
CA GLY A 49 11.01 3.43 -0.75
C GLY A 49 12.22 4.36 -0.94
N PRO A 50 13.45 3.87 -0.82
CA PRO A 50 14.64 4.66 -1.08
C PRO A 50 14.64 5.15 -2.54
N THR A 51 14.92 6.43 -2.75
CA THR A 51 14.99 7.06 -4.08
C THR A 51 16.42 7.33 -4.55
N ALA A 52 17.39 7.20 -3.66
CA ALA A 52 18.83 7.25 -3.92
C ALA A 52 19.49 5.93 -3.49
N ASP A 53 20.67 5.63 -4.05
CA ASP A 53 21.40 4.42 -3.69
C ASP A 53 22.01 4.53 -2.28
N PHE A 54 22.17 3.39 -1.64
CA PHE A 54 22.93 3.28 -0.41
C PHE A 54 24.42 3.42 -0.69
N SER A 55 25.18 3.89 0.30
CA SER A 55 26.62 3.69 0.27
C SER A 55 26.94 2.19 0.38
N ALA A 56 28.09 1.77 -0.12
CA ALA A 56 28.53 0.37 0.04
C ALA A 56 28.64 -0.03 1.54
N ASP A 57 28.98 0.91 2.41
CA ASP A 57 29.07 0.71 3.86
C ASP A 57 27.68 0.52 4.48
N ASP A 58 26.70 1.37 4.12
CA ASP A 58 25.32 1.24 4.63
C ASP A 58 24.63 -0.04 4.14
N ALA A 59 24.87 -0.42 2.88
CA ALA A 59 24.40 -1.70 2.35
C ALA A 59 25.01 -2.90 3.10
N ALA A 60 26.31 -2.82 3.44
CA ALA A 60 26.99 -3.86 4.24
C ALA A 60 26.42 -3.96 5.66
N LYS A 61 26.07 -2.84 6.32
CA LYS A 61 25.43 -2.85 7.64
C LYS A 61 24.07 -3.54 7.61
N ILE A 62 23.23 -3.25 6.59
CA ILE A 62 21.94 -3.91 6.40
C ILE A 62 22.14 -5.39 6.12
N SER A 63 23.05 -5.75 5.20
CA SER A 63 23.36 -7.16 4.89
C SER A 63 23.83 -7.95 6.12
N THR A 64 24.66 -7.32 6.96
CA THR A 64 25.13 -7.93 8.21
C THR A 64 23.97 -8.16 9.20
N TYR A 65 23.09 -7.17 9.34
CA TYR A 65 21.90 -7.29 10.19
C TYR A 65 20.98 -8.44 9.72
N LEU A 66 20.69 -8.50 8.42
CA LEU A 66 19.84 -9.56 7.84
C LEU A 66 20.50 -10.93 7.95
N ALA A 67 21.81 -11.04 7.67
CA ALA A 67 22.56 -12.30 7.83
C ALA A 67 22.60 -12.79 9.28
N GLY A 68 22.37 -11.90 10.24
CA GLY A 68 22.19 -12.24 11.66
C GLY A 68 20.77 -12.70 12.04
N GLY A 69 19.87 -12.91 11.08
CA GLY A 69 18.48 -13.28 11.33
C GLY A 69 17.55 -12.06 11.54
N GLY A 70 17.95 -10.90 11.06
CA GLY A 70 17.17 -9.66 11.17
C GLY A 70 15.88 -9.70 10.34
N LYS A 71 14.87 -8.93 10.77
CA LYS A 71 13.60 -8.78 10.06
C LYS A 71 13.53 -7.43 9.36
N ALA A 72 12.97 -7.38 8.15
CA ALA A 72 12.82 -6.14 7.40
C ALA A 72 11.45 -6.02 6.72
N LEU A 73 10.88 -4.82 6.78
CA LEU A 73 9.86 -4.37 5.84
C LEU A 73 10.50 -3.42 4.85
N ILE A 74 10.49 -3.80 3.58
CA ILE A 74 11.06 -3.01 2.50
C ILE A 74 9.95 -2.62 1.53
N THR A 75 9.89 -1.35 1.15
CA THR A 75 9.05 -0.91 0.05
C THR A 75 9.90 -0.34 -1.08
N THR A 76 9.37 -0.32 -2.30
CA THR A 76 10.11 0.21 -3.45
C THR A 76 9.50 1.51 -3.97
N ALA A 77 10.31 2.35 -4.60
CA ALA A 77 9.89 3.60 -5.21
C ALA A 77 10.02 3.53 -6.73
N TYR A 78 8.89 3.67 -7.43
CA TYR A 78 8.86 3.68 -8.90
C TYR A 78 9.57 4.89 -9.52
N ASN A 79 9.71 5.98 -8.75
CA ASN A 79 10.27 7.28 -9.17
C ASN A 79 11.71 7.47 -8.71
N LYS A 80 12.51 6.41 -8.69
CA LYS A 80 13.95 6.51 -8.38
C LYS A 80 14.62 7.56 -9.29
N THR A 81 15.48 8.35 -8.71
CA THR A 81 16.22 9.40 -9.43
C THR A 81 17.51 8.90 -10.08
N ALA A 82 17.99 7.73 -9.65
CA ALA A 82 19.21 7.06 -10.12
C ALA A 82 19.10 5.55 -9.95
N ASP A 83 20.04 4.82 -10.56
CA ASP A 83 20.23 3.40 -10.29
C ASP A 83 20.64 3.19 -8.85
N THR A 84 20.25 2.07 -8.24
CA THR A 84 20.48 1.73 -6.83
C THR A 84 21.25 0.40 -6.68
N PRO A 85 22.46 0.25 -7.26
CA PRO A 85 23.15 -1.03 -7.33
C PRO A 85 23.52 -1.61 -5.96
N ASN A 86 23.86 -0.75 -4.97
CA ASN A 86 24.16 -1.24 -3.64
C ASN A 86 22.92 -1.73 -2.91
N PHE A 87 21.79 -0.99 -3.00
CA PHE A 87 20.51 -1.43 -2.46
C PHE A 87 20.02 -2.69 -3.18
N ASP A 88 20.10 -2.72 -4.50
CA ASP A 88 19.67 -3.87 -5.30
C ASP A 88 20.53 -5.12 -4.97
N SER A 89 21.81 -4.95 -4.59
CA SER A 89 22.66 -6.06 -4.13
C SER A 89 22.19 -6.68 -2.80
N VAL A 90 21.66 -5.85 -1.88
CA VAL A 90 21.04 -6.36 -0.65
C VAL A 90 19.82 -7.20 -0.95
N LEU A 91 18.98 -6.76 -1.87
CA LEU A 91 17.78 -7.50 -2.30
C LEU A 91 18.15 -8.81 -3.02
N ALA A 92 19.14 -8.76 -3.92
CA ALA A 92 19.60 -9.90 -4.69
C ALA A 92 20.15 -11.05 -3.81
N ALA A 93 20.77 -10.71 -2.66
CA ALA A 93 21.21 -11.72 -1.70
C ALA A 93 20.07 -12.59 -1.12
N TYR A 94 18.82 -12.15 -1.28
CA TYR A 94 17.60 -12.84 -0.87
C TYR A 94 16.70 -13.19 -2.07
N ASP A 95 17.29 -13.38 -3.23
CA ASP A 95 16.60 -13.72 -4.49
C ASP A 95 15.51 -12.72 -4.93
N ILE A 96 15.56 -11.50 -4.41
CA ILE A 96 14.59 -10.45 -4.71
C ILE A 96 15.10 -9.58 -5.86
N SER A 97 14.32 -9.50 -6.93
CA SER A 97 14.54 -8.56 -8.03
C SER A 97 13.33 -7.67 -8.22
N VAL A 98 13.57 -6.37 -8.42
CA VAL A 98 12.53 -5.35 -8.66
C VAL A 98 12.56 -4.95 -10.13
N THR A 99 11.44 -5.16 -10.83
CA THR A 99 11.35 -4.80 -12.25
C THR A 99 11.21 -3.28 -12.38
N SER A 100 12.04 -2.71 -13.26
CA SER A 100 11.93 -1.29 -13.59
C SER A 100 10.60 -0.97 -14.27
N GLY A 101 9.98 0.13 -13.88
CA GLY A 101 8.69 0.58 -14.40
C GLY A 101 7.56 0.47 -13.38
N MET A 102 6.34 0.59 -13.86
CA MET A 102 5.13 0.59 -13.05
C MET A 102 4.13 -0.41 -13.60
N VAL A 103 3.59 -1.24 -12.73
CA VAL A 103 2.53 -2.19 -13.07
C VAL A 103 1.21 -1.45 -13.22
N MET A 104 0.52 -1.75 -14.30
CA MET A 104 -0.86 -1.33 -14.56
C MET A 104 -1.73 -2.56 -14.78
N ASP A 105 -3.00 -2.46 -14.50
CA ASP A 105 -3.96 -3.54 -14.73
C ASP A 105 -5.05 -3.09 -15.69
N SER A 106 -5.41 -3.92 -16.66
CA SER A 106 -6.53 -3.65 -17.56
C SER A 106 -7.85 -4.29 -17.12
N ASP A 107 -7.83 -5.12 -16.09
CA ASP A 107 -9.04 -5.65 -15.46
C ASP A 107 -9.60 -4.61 -14.48
N ASN A 108 -10.77 -4.08 -14.78
CA ASN A 108 -11.42 -3.03 -13.98
C ASN A 108 -11.86 -3.48 -12.57
N THR A 109 -11.76 -4.76 -12.25
CA THR A 109 -11.98 -5.29 -10.89
C THR A 109 -10.71 -5.26 -10.03
N HIS A 110 -9.54 -5.04 -10.66
CA HIS A 110 -8.22 -5.06 -10.04
C HIS A 110 -7.56 -3.69 -9.94
N TYR A 111 -8.31 -2.61 -10.21
CA TYR A 111 -7.82 -1.24 -9.96
C TYR A 111 -8.95 -0.30 -9.51
N TYR A 112 -8.57 0.82 -8.89
CA TYR A 112 -9.46 1.89 -8.45
C TYR A 112 -9.23 3.15 -9.27
N GLN A 113 -10.22 3.59 -10.03
CA GLN A 113 -10.22 4.78 -10.91
C GLN A 113 -9.20 4.77 -12.06
N TYR A 114 -7.94 4.40 -11.81
CA TYR A 114 -6.87 4.40 -12.80
C TYR A 114 -6.11 3.08 -12.79
N PRO A 115 -5.63 2.59 -13.96
CA PRO A 115 -4.94 1.30 -14.08
C PRO A 115 -3.71 1.11 -13.19
N PHE A 116 -3.09 2.20 -12.70
CA PHE A 116 -1.94 2.20 -11.80
C PHE A 116 -2.31 2.32 -10.30
N TYR A 117 -3.59 2.35 -9.98
CA TYR A 117 -4.12 2.27 -8.60
C TYR A 117 -4.64 0.86 -8.36
N LEU A 118 -3.73 -0.05 -8.09
CA LEU A 118 -4.03 -1.47 -8.06
C LEU A 118 -4.84 -1.89 -6.83
N LEU A 119 -5.71 -2.87 -7.04
CA LEU A 119 -6.40 -3.64 -6.01
C LEU A 119 -6.03 -5.12 -6.23
N PRO A 120 -4.83 -5.54 -5.82
CA PRO A 120 -4.31 -6.87 -6.11
C PRO A 120 -5.08 -7.99 -5.41
N ASP A 121 -4.93 -9.19 -5.94
CA ASP A 121 -5.29 -10.42 -5.25
C ASP A 121 -4.46 -10.59 -3.98
N VAL A 122 -5.12 -10.80 -2.86
CA VAL A 122 -4.48 -11.10 -1.57
C VAL A 122 -4.28 -12.61 -1.46
N LYS A 123 -3.03 -13.05 -1.38
CA LYS A 123 -2.69 -14.47 -1.20
C LYS A 123 -2.72 -14.82 0.28
N SER A 124 -3.04 -16.08 0.60
CA SER A 124 -3.14 -16.54 1.99
C SER A 124 -1.74 -16.75 2.59
N ALA A 125 -1.40 -15.94 3.57
CA ALA A 125 -0.15 -16.00 4.31
C ALA A 125 -0.35 -15.46 5.74
N THR A 126 0.65 -15.61 6.60
CA THR A 126 0.60 -15.07 7.97
C THR A 126 0.45 -13.55 7.96
N GLN A 127 1.22 -12.85 7.11
CA GLN A 127 1.23 -11.41 6.97
C GLN A 127 -0.10 -10.84 6.47
N THR A 128 -0.83 -11.61 5.66
CA THR A 128 -2.12 -11.20 5.07
C THR A 128 -3.33 -11.66 5.89
N SER A 129 -3.13 -12.43 6.94
CA SER A 129 -4.20 -13.07 7.73
C SER A 129 -5.23 -12.11 8.34
N LYS A 130 -4.87 -10.83 8.50
CA LYS A 130 -5.74 -9.75 9.02
C LYS A 130 -6.42 -8.93 7.93
N VAL A 131 -6.12 -9.22 6.65
CA VAL A 131 -6.71 -8.52 5.50
C VAL A 131 -8.00 -9.22 5.09
N ASP A 132 -9.12 -8.52 5.18
CA ASP A 132 -10.43 -9.13 4.90
C ASP A 132 -10.79 -9.08 3.41
N LYS A 133 -10.27 -8.10 2.64
CA LYS A 133 -10.78 -7.88 1.28
C LYS A 133 -9.73 -7.36 0.30
N TYR A 134 -9.54 -6.06 0.23
CA TYR A 134 -8.68 -5.41 -0.76
C TYR A 134 -7.55 -4.66 -0.08
N VAL A 135 -6.36 -4.74 -0.67
CA VAL A 135 -5.25 -3.83 -0.39
C VAL A 135 -5.20 -2.82 -1.53
N PHE A 136 -4.98 -1.55 -1.23
CA PHE A 136 -4.76 -0.52 -2.25
C PHE A 136 -3.26 -0.28 -2.44
N LEU A 137 -2.78 -0.54 -3.64
CA LEU A 137 -1.36 -0.50 -3.97
C LEU A 137 -1.13 0.49 -5.14
N PRO A 138 -0.92 1.77 -4.84
CA PRO A 138 -0.69 2.79 -5.88
C PRO A 138 0.74 2.72 -6.42
N TYR A 139 0.89 2.88 -7.74
CA TYR A 139 2.18 2.99 -8.44
C TYR A 139 3.14 1.84 -8.14
N ALA A 140 2.64 0.62 -8.20
CA ALA A 140 3.40 -0.57 -7.84
C ALA A 140 4.43 -0.97 -8.89
N GLN A 141 5.54 -1.51 -8.44
CA GLN A 141 6.55 -2.22 -9.22
C GLN A 141 6.35 -3.73 -9.08
N ALA A 142 6.72 -4.47 -10.11
CA ALA A 142 6.70 -5.92 -10.06
C ALA A 142 7.94 -6.46 -9.36
N LEU A 143 7.75 -7.53 -8.61
CA LEU A 143 8.78 -8.28 -7.90
C LEU A 143 8.94 -9.64 -8.55
N SER A 144 10.15 -10.18 -8.55
CA SER A 144 10.43 -11.53 -9.03
C SER A 144 11.46 -12.22 -8.15
N ASN A 145 11.23 -13.52 -7.97
CA ASN A 145 12.20 -14.43 -7.35
C ASN A 145 13.23 -14.84 -8.42
N THR A 146 14.52 -14.59 -8.18
CA THR A 146 15.58 -15.02 -9.10
C THR A 146 15.85 -16.51 -9.02
N GLY A 147 15.56 -17.13 -7.87
CA GLY A 147 15.71 -18.58 -7.65
C GLY A 147 17.15 -19.07 -7.60
N GLU A 148 18.08 -18.20 -7.18
CA GLU A 148 19.50 -18.55 -7.09
C GLU A 148 19.80 -19.39 -5.85
N HIS A 149 19.01 -19.24 -4.77
CA HIS A 149 19.19 -19.93 -3.48
C HIS A 149 17.93 -20.70 -3.04
N PRO A 150 17.39 -21.61 -3.87
CA PRO A 150 16.08 -22.25 -3.63
C PRO A 150 16.10 -23.21 -2.42
N ASP A 151 17.28 -23.66 -1.97
CA ASP A 151 17.40 -24.59 -0.85
C ASP A 151 17.34 -23.91 0.52
N THR A 152 17.62 -22.61 0.60
CA THR A 152 17.71 -21.85 1.85
C THR A 152 16.62 -20.79 1.96
N LEU A 153 16.20 -20.19 0.84
CA LEU A 153 15.23 -19.12 0.79
C LEU A 153 13.82 -19.65 0.45
N GLU A 154 12.86 -19.37 1.31
CA GLU A 154 11.44 -19.62 1.06
C GLU A 154 10.74 -18.33 0.61
N TRP A 155 10.19 -18.36 -0.60
CA TRP A 155 9.44 -17.24 -1.17
C TRP A 155 7.95 -17.49 -1.06
N THR A 156 7.23 -16.53 -0.49
CA THR A 156 5.77 -16.52 -0.36
C THR A 156 5.17 -15.28 -1.00
N ASP A 157 4.35 -15.45 -2.03
CA ASP A 157 3.59 -14.33 -2.61
C ASP A 157 2.52 -13.84 -1.62
N LEU A 158 2.47 -12.53 -1.41
CA LEU A 158 1.47 -11.86 -0.57
C LEU A 158 0.38 -11.17 -1.38
N LEU A 159 0.80 -10.44 -2.42
CA LEU A 159 -0.09 -9.69 -3.32
C LEU A 159 0.31 -9.97 -4.77
N ALA A 160 -0.68 -10.19 -5.63
CA ALA A 160 -0.46 -10.40 -7.06
C ALA A 160 -1.45 -9.59 -7.89
N SER A 161 -1.02 -9.14 -9.07
CA SER A 161 -1.89 -8.52 -10.07
C SER A 161 -2.82 -9.54 -10.73
N SER A 162 -3.75 -9.10 -11.57
CA SER A 162 -4.47 -9.98 -12.47
C SER A 162 -3.57 -10.49 -13.62
N ASP A 163 -4.05 -11.49 -14.36
CA ASP A 163 -3.41 -11.97 -15.59
C ASP A 163 -3.42 -10.93 -16.73
N SER A 164 -4.25 -9.89 -16.60
CA SER A 164 -4.41 -8.81 -17.57
C SER A 164 -3.49 -7.61 -17.32
N ALA A 165 -2.61 -7.71 -16.31
CA ALA A 165 -1.67 -6.65 -15.97
C ALA A 165 -0.54 -6.53 -17.00
N TYR A 166 0.11 -5.37 -16.99
CA TYR A 166 1.24 -5.03 -17.86
C TYR A 166 2.14 -3.99 -17.21
N ILE A 167 3.39 -3.89 -17.67
CA ILE A 167 4.40 -2.98 -17.11
C ILE A 167 4.69 -1.86 -18.10
N LYS A 168 4.57 -0.62 -17.66
CA LYS A 168 5.08 0.58 -18.34
C LYS A 168 6.46 0.93 -17.79
N THR A 169 7.49 0.83 -18.62
CA THR A 169 8.89 1.05 -18.24
C THR A 169 9.30 2.51 -18.25
N ASP A 170 8.79 3.32 -19.19
CA ASP A 170 9.09 4.77 -19.25
C ASP A 170 8.08 5.57 -18.42
N VAL A 171 8.20 5.48 -17.11
CA VAL A 171 7.26 6.11 -16.17
C VAL A 171 7.28 7.64 -16.26
N ALA A 172 8.44 8.24 -16.58
CA ALA A 172 8.58 9.69 -16.66
C ALA A 172 7.86 10.30 -17.87
N ASN A 173 7.64 9.53 -18.93
CA ASN A 173 7.06 10.00 -20.18
C ASN A 173 5.78 9.24 -20.57
N ILE A 174 5.05 8.69 -19.62
CA ILE A 174 3.79 7.98 -19.90
C ILE A 174 2.83 8.90 -20.63
N ARG A 175 2.55 8.60 -21.89
CA ARG A 175 1.59 9.34 -22.73
C ARG A 175 0.20 8.68 -22.74
N SER A 176 0.14 7.39 -22.48
CA SER A 176 -1.08 6.60 -22.45
C SER A 176 -0.97 5.53 -21.37
N VAL A 177 -2.06 5.33 -20.66
CA VAL A 177 -2.24 4.22 -19.72
C VAL A 177 -2.77 2.96 -20.41
N GLU A 178 -2.96 2.98 -21.73
CA GLU A 178 -3.39 1.80 -22.49
C GLU A 178 -2.22 0.85 -22.71
N LYS A 179 -2.52 -0.44 -22.65
CA LYS A 179 -1.56 -1.51 -22.94
C LYS A 179 -1.10 -1.45 -24.38
N GLU A 180 0.20 -1.48 -24.60
CA GLU A 180 0.84 -1.56 -25.89
C GLU A 180 1.38 -2.96 -26.17
N THR A 181 1.64 -3.28 -27.44
CA THR A 181 2.14 -4.61 -27.82
C THR A 181 3.56 -4.91 -27.32
N THR A 182 4.29 -3.87 -26.97
CA THR A 182 5.66 -3.94 -26.43
C THR A 182 5.69 -4.10 -24.90
N ASP A 183 4.57 -3.87 -24.21
CA ASP A 183 4.51 -3.97 -22.77
C ASP A 183 4.61 -5.44 -22.33
N GLN A 184 5.46 -5.70 -21.35
CA GLN A 184 5.49 -7.00 -20.68
C GLN A 184 4.15 -7.21 -19.99
N SER A 185 3.54 -8.37 -20.17
CA SER A 185 2.18 -8.65 -19.72
C SER A 185 2.07 -9.99 -19.02
N GLY A 186 1.17 -10.09 -18.08
CA GLY A 186 0.86 -11.29 -17.31
C GLY A 186 0.58 -10.96 -15.85
N GLN A 187 0.46 -11.99 -15.03
CA GLN A 187 0.37 -11.82 -13.59
C GLN A 187 1.76 -11.47 -13.02
N PHE A 188 1.80 -10.51 -12.11
CA PHE A 188 3.02 -10.07 -11.42
C PHE A 188 2.84 -10.16 -9.92
N THR A 189 3.88 -10.61 -9.23
CA THR A 189 3.98 -10.48 -7.77
C THR A 189 4.23 -9.01 -7.43
N LEU A 190 3.44 -8.46 -6.51
CA LEU A 190 3.49 -7.06 -6.09
C LEU A 190 3.92 -6.89 -4.62
N ALA A 191 3.81 -7.95 -3.85
CA ALA A 191 4.38 -8.07 -2.52
C ALA A 191 4.70 -9.53 -2.23
N ALA A 192 5.82 -9.75 -1.56
CA ALA A 192 6.28 -11.08 -1.17
C ALA A 192 6.90 -11.05 0.23
N ASN A 193 6.94 -12.21 0.86
CA ASN A 193 7.76 -12.47 2.03
C ASN A 193 8.84 -13.49 1.65
N VAL A 194 10.06 -13.23 2.08
CA VAL A 194 11.21 -14.11 1.89
C VAL A 194 11.78 -14.45 3.25
N THR A 195 11.82 -15.73 3.57
CA THR A 195 12.41 -16.25 4.82
C THR A 195 13.65 -17.05 4.50
N ASP A 196 14.75 -16.74 5.18
CA ASP A 196 15.95 -17.55 5.13
C ASP A 196 15.92 -18.59 6.26
N ASN A 197 15.82 -19.85 5.89
CA ASN A 197 15.72 -20.98 6.83
C ASN A 197 17.04 -21.29 7.56
N GLU A 198 18.18 -20.75 7.09
CA GLU A 198 19.48 -20.94 7.75
C GLU A 198 19.74 -19.87 8.80
N THR A 199 19.49 -18.61 8.47
CA THR A 199 19.77 -17.47 9.36
C THR A 199 18.56 -17.04 10.19
N GLY A 200 17.35 -17.34 9.71
CA GLY A 200 16.10 -16.84 10.28
C GLY A 200 15.74 -15.41 9.85
N ALA A 201 16.43 -14.86 8.85
CA ALA A 201 16.05 -13.57 8.27
C ALA A 201 14.64 -13.63 7.68
N ASP A 202 13.85 -12.57 7.90
CA ASP A 202 12.46 -12.49 7.46
C ASP A 202 12.22 -11.13 6.80
N ILE A 203 12.09 -11.13 5.48
CA ILE A 203 12.00 -9.92 4.67
C ILE A 203 10.62 -9.86 4.00
N THR A 204 9.81 -8.89 4.40
CA THR A 204 8.61 -8.56 3.62
C THR A 204 8.93 -7.41 2.68
N ILE A 205 8.74 -7.62 1.38
CA ILE A 205 8.90 -6.59 0.37
C ILE A 205 7.57 -6.25 -0.31
N VAL A 206 7.31 -4.95 -0.50
CA VAL A 206 6.11 -4.45 -1.17
C VAL A 206 6.52 -3.48 -2.28
N GLY A 207 6.02 -3.69 -3.48
CA GLY A 207 6.37 -2.94 -4.68
C GLY A 207 5.88 -1.48 -4.73
N SER A 208 5.49 -0.88 -3.61
CA SER A 208 5.04 0.51 -3.55
C SER A 208 5.36 1.15 -2.22
N SER A 209 6.04 2.29 -2.23
CA SER A 209 6.31 3.10 -1.03
C SER A 209 5.09 3.86 -0.50
N LEU A 210 4.02 3.95 -1.30
CA LEU A 210 2.81 4.68 -0.93
C LEU A 210 1.74 3.79 -0.28
N VAL A 211 1.97 2.47 -0.21
CA VAL A 211 1.02 1.51 0.36
C VAL A 211 0.70 1.82 1.83
N PHE A 212 1.70 2.24 2.62
CA PHE A 212 1.56 2.50 4.04
C PHE A 212 1.42 4.00 4.34
N THR A 213 0.50 4.63 3.61
CA THR A 213 0.08 6.02 3.84
C THR A 213 -1.38 6.06 4.26
N LYS A 214 -1.76 7.07 5.03
CA LYS A 214 -3.14 7.29 5.47
C LYS A 214 -4.10 7.43 4.27
N ASP A 215 -3.64 8.09 3.21
CA ASP A 215 -4.47 8.30 2.01
C ASP A 215 -4.76 6.96 1.31
N ALA A 216 -3.74 6.12 1.12
CA ALA A 216 -3.92 4.79 0.55
C ALA A 216 -4.83 3.91 1.42
N ASP A 217 -4.63 3.90 2.73
CA ASP A 217 -5.42 3.12 3.67
C ASP A 217 -6.90 3.54 3.70
N SER A 218 -7.18 4.84 3.52
CA SER A 218 -8.56 5.37 3.49
C SER A 218 -9.38 4.86 2.30
N VAL A 219 -8.74 4.54 1.17
CA VAL A 219 -9.40 3.99 -0.03
C VAL A 219 -10.02 2.62 0.26
N VAL A 220 -9.35 1.83 1.08
CA VAL A 220 -9.74 0.43 1.41
C VAL A 220 -10.19 0.25 2.86
N ALA A 221 -10.57 1.34 3.50
CA ALA A 221 -11.16 1.36 4.84
C ALA A 221 -10.32 0.62 5.92
N GLY A 222 -9.00 0.84 5.93
CA GLY A 222 -8.12 0.31 6.96
C GLY A 222 -7.43 -1.01 6.60
N GLN A 223 -7.57 -1.51 5.36
CA GLN A 223 -7.03 -2.82 5.00
C GLN A 223 -5.50 -2.78 4.76
N ASN A 224 -4.94 -1.65 4.32
CA ASN A 224 -3.49 -1.48 4.25
C ASN A 224 -2.87 -1.47 5.65
N LEU A 225 -3.55 -0.87 6.62
CA LEU A 225 -3.15 -0.92 8.03
C LEU A 225 -3.26 -2.34 8.61
N ALA A 226 -4.26 -3.13 8.17
CA ALA A 226 -4.40 -4.54 8.55
C ALA A 226 -3.23 -5.38 8.01
N LEU A 227 -2.83 -5.17 6.75
CA LEU A 227 -1.63 -5.78 6.17
C LEU A 227 -0.38 -5.41 6.97
N PHE A 228 -0.17 -4.12 7.24
CA PHE A 228 0.96 -3.64 8.03
C PHE A 228 1.05 -4.30 9.41
N LYS A 229 -0.06 -4.36 10.14
CA LYS A 229 -0.14 -5.07 11.42
C LYS A 229 0.11 -6.57 11.29
N GLY A 230 -0.29 -7.17 10.18
CA GLY A 230 -0.03 -8.57 9.87
C GLY A 230 1.47 -8.85 9.73
N ILE A 231 2.20 -7.98 9.03
CA ILE A 231 3.66 -8.07 8.84
C ILE A 231 4.40 -8.06 10.19
N PHE A 232 3.99 -7.20 11.10
CA PHE A 232 4.62 -7.09 12.42
C PHE A 232 4.01 -7.99 13.51
N SER A 233 3.06 -8.87 13.17
CA SER A 233 2.38 -9.72 14.17
C SER A 233 3.29 -10.78 14.80
N GLY A 234 4.40 -11.14 14.15
CA GLY A 234 5.39 -12.09 14.64
C GLY A 234 6.59 -11.46 15.36
N THR A 235 6.51 -10.18 15.77
CA THR A 235 7.54 -9.58 16.63
C THR A 235 7.32 -9.95 18.08
N SER A 236 8.39 -10.07 18.87
CA SER A 236 8.31 -10.46 20.29
C SER A 236 7.44 -9.52 21.11
N ALA A 237 7.49 -8.22 20.80
CA ALA A 237 6.67 -7.21 21.47
C ALA A 237 5.17 -7.35 21.13
N ALA A 238 4.85 -7.65 19.86
CA ALA A 238 3.47 -7.84 19.40
C ALA A 238 2.81 -9.09 20.01
N GLU A 239 3.55 -10.17 20.17
CA GLU A 239 3.05 -11.41 20.83
C GLU A 239 2.68 -11.20 22.28
N SER A 240 3.36 -10.27 22.96
CA SER A 240 3.09 -9.93 24.37
C SER A 240 1.97 -8.91 24.55
N ALA A 241 1.51 -8.27 23.47
CA ALA A 241 0.52 -7.20 23.52
C ALA A 241 -0.92 -7.75 23.47
N VAL A 242 -1.71 -7.44 24.52
CA VAL A 242 -3.18 -7.59 24.44
C VAL A 242 -3.72 -6.39 23.65
N SER A 243 -3.82 -6.51 22.33
CA SER A 243 -4.42 -5.48 21.50
C SER A 243 -5.93 -5.49 21.63
N ILE A 244 -6.49 -4.46 22.29
CA ILE A 244 -7.93 -4.18 22.24
C ILE A 244 -8.14 -3.23 21.07
N ASP A 245 -8.63 -3.74 19.94
CA ASP A 245 -8.96 -2.91 18.79
C ASP A 245 -10.00 -1.85 19.18
N ALA A 246 -9.66 -0.59 18.94
CA ALA A 246 -10.60 0.49 19.12
C ALA A 246 -11.78 0.28 18.15
N LYS A 247 -12.99 0.16 18.70
CA LYS A 247 -14.20 0.04 17.89
C LYS A 247 -14.34 1.28 17.02
N GLN A 248 -14.04 1.11 15.73
CA GLN A 248 -14.25 2.19 14.76
C GLN A 248 -15.76 2.35 14.55
N TYR A 249 -16.27 3.49 14.95
CA TYR A 249 -17.61 3.89 14.55
C TYR A 249 -17.53 4.36 13.10
N THR A 250 -17.97 3.52 12.19
CA THR A 250 -18.18 3.92 10.81
C THR A 250 -19.31 4.96 10.81
N TYR A 251 -18.96 6.21 10.62
CA TYR A 251 -19.95 7.20 10.25
C TYR A 251 -20.41 6.82 8.85
N SER A 252 -21.57 6.17 8.76
CA SER A 252 -22.21 6.02 7.46
C SER A 252 -22.63 7.42 7.01
N ASN A 253 -21.84 8.03 6.14
CA ASN A 253 -22.30 9.20 5.42
C ASN A 253 -23.55 8.79 4.65
N LEU A 254 -24.65 9.46 4.94
CA LEU A 254 -25.90 9.21 4.22
C LEU A 254 -25.67 9.60 2.76
N SER A 255 -25.33 8.65 1.92
CA SER A 255 -25.24 8.88 0.49
C SER A 255 -26.65 8.95 -0.09
N VAL A 256 -27.16 10.15 -0.21
CA VAL A 256 -28.42 10.36 -0.93
C VAL A 256 -28.13 10.13 -2.41
N ASN A 257 -28.78 9.14 -3.01
CA ASN A 257 -28.69 8.90 -4.46
C ASN A 257 -29.03 10.19 -5.20
N GLN A 258 -28.18 10.60 -6.14
CA GLN A 258 -28.31 11.86 -6.89
C GLN A 258 -29.69 12.00 -7.54
N SER A 259 -30.27 10.91 -8.01
CA SER A 259 -31.62 10.88 -8.57
C SER A 259 -32.70 11.28 -7.54
N VAL A 260 -32.56 10.82 -6.29
CA VAL A 260 -33.50 11.16 -5.20
C VAL A 260 -33.31 12.60 -4.78
N ALA A 261 -32.09 13.12 -4.76
CA ALA A 261 -31.80 14.53 -4.46
C ALA A 261 -32.45 15.46 -5.50
N ILE A 262 -32.24 15.18 -6.80
CA ILE A 262 -32.82 15.97 -7.90
C ILE A 262 -34.35 15.89 -7.88
N MET A 263 -34.92 14.72 -7.62
CA MET A 263 -36.37 14.54 -7.56
C MET A 263 -37.01 15.31 -6.40
N SER A 264 -36.37 15.31 -5.22
CA SER A 264 -36.83 16.08 -4.06
C SER A 264 -36.71 17.58 -4.26
N GLU A 265 -35.60 18.03 -4.88
CA GLU A 265 -35.39 19.44 -5.23
C GLU A 265 -36.44 19.93 -6.23
N THR A 266 -36.70 19.17 -7.29
CA THR A 266 -37.72 19.49 -8.30
C THR A 266 -39.11 19.55 -7.67
N LEU A 267 -39.45 18.62 -6.80
CA LEU A 267 -40.78 18.61 -6.12
C LEU A 267 -40.96 19.84 -5.23
N LEU A 268 -39.97 20.18 -4.42
CA LEU A 268 -40.06 21.29 -3.44
C LEU A 268 -39.95 22.68 -4.10
N VAL A 269 -39.06 22.82 -5.07
CA VAL A 269 -38.73 24.12 -5.65
C VAL A 269 -39.63 24.50 -6.82
N MET A 270 -40.06 23.53 -7.64
CA MET A 270 -40.92 23.79 -8.80
C MET A 270 -42.38 23.41 -8.59
N VAL A 271 -42.63 22.14 -8.22
CA VAL A 271 -44.02 21.64 -8.21
C VAL A 271 -44.85 22.28 -7.11
N LEU A 272 -44.33 22.38 -5.90
CA LEU A 272 -45.06 22.94 -4.76
C LEU A 272 -45.46 24.41 -4.97
N PRO A 273 -44.60 25.34 -5.41
CA PRO A 273 -44.99 26.70 -5.71
C PRO A 273 -45.99 26.81 -6.83
N ILE A 274 -45.89 26.04 -7.90
CA ILE A 274 -46.84 26.04 -9.02
C ILE A 274 -48.24 25.62 -8.53
N VAL A 275 -48.34 24.56 -7.72
CA VAL A 275 -49.61 24.11 -7.15
C VAL A 275 -50.25 25.20 -6.29
N LEU A 276 -49.43 25.87 -5.47
CA LEU A 276 -49.93 27.00 -4.63
C LEU A 276 -50.43 28.19 -5.44
N ILE A 277 -49.74 28.53 -6.53
CA ILE A 277 -50.17 29.58 -7.45
C ILE A 277 -51.48 29.20 -8.12
N ILE A 278 -51.59 27.96 -8.64
CA ILE A 278 -52.83 27.50 -9.27
C ILE A 278 -53.98 27.50 -8.26
N ALA A 279 -53.77 27.01 -7.05
CA ALA A 279 -54.76 27.06 -5.98
C ALA A 279 -55.20 28.49 -5.66
N GLY A 280 -54.26 29.44 -5.57
CA GLY A 280 -54.53 30.86 -5.36
C GLY A 280 -55.38 31.46 -6.46
N ILE A 281 -55.07 31.16 -7.73
CA ILE A 281 -55.85 31.65 -8.90
C ILE A 281 -57.28 31.09 -8.88
N VAL A 282 -57.42 29.76 -8.58
CA VAL A 282 -58.76 29.13 -8.49
C VAL A 282 -59.60 29.72 -7.38
N ILE A 283 -59.02 29.97 -6.20
CA ILE A 283 -59.71 30.61 -5.08
C ILE A 283 -60.11 32.04 -5.44
N TRP A 284 -59.22 32.82 -6.03
CA TRP A 284 -59.47 34.17 -6.48
C TRP A 284 -60.59 34.20 -7.52
N TYR A 285 -60.58 33.30 -8.51
CA TYR A 285 -61.62 33.23 -9.57
C TYR A 285 -63.00 32.85 -9.01
N ARG A 286 -63.04 31.89 -8.04
CA ARG A 286 -64.30 31.51 -7.36
C ARG A 286 -64.85 32.64 -6.52
N ARG A 287 -64.03 33.42 -5.83
CA ARG A 287 -64.47 34.61 -5.04
C ARG A 287 -64.99 35.75 -5.89
N ARG A 288 -64.57 35.87 -7.12
CA ARG A 288 -64.97 36.93 -8.04
C ARG A 288 -66.30 36.58 -8.74
N ARG A 289 -66.74 35.36 -8.73
CA ARG A 289 -67.99 34.89 -9.32
C ARG A 289 -69.10 34.64 -8.27
N ALA A 290 -68.79 34.66 -6.99
CA ALA A 290 -69.75 34.70 -5.90
C ALA A 290 -70.01 36.16 -5.48
#